data_304aee4921708298c4f886f75430d4df
#
_entry.id   304aee4921708298c4f886f75430d4df
#
_cell.length_a   1.000
_cell.length_b   1.000
_cell.length_c   1.000
_cell.angle_alpha   90.00
_cell.angle_beta   90.00
_cell.angle_gamma   90.00
#
_symmetry.space_group_name_H-M   'P 1'
#
loop_
_entity.id
_entity.type
_entity.pdbx_description
1 polymer ?
#
loop_
_entity_poly.entity_id
_entity_poly.type
_entity_poly.pdbx_seq_one_letter_code
_entity_poly.pdbx_strand_id
1 'polypeptide(L)'
;MKKLTQAEEQIMQALWALDKGGFIKDVLEAIDEPKPHHNTVATLLKILVEKEFVGIQNPNRNNFYHPLVSKDAYSAKRIEGLTESYFEGSYSNVVSFLVDRKQMTIEDLELLLKQLKNNKL
;
A
#
# COMPACT_ATOMS: atom_id res chain seq x y z
N MET A 1 -9.71 7.92 -5.45
CA MET A 1 -9.33 6.86 -4.49
C MET A 1 -9.34 7.44 -3.09
N LYS A 2 -10.06 6.81 -2.19
CA LYS A 2 -10.18 7.31 -0.83
C LYS A 2 -8.92 7.02 -0.03
N LYS A 3 -8.61 7.94 0.90
CA LYS A 3 -7.50 7.72 1.82
C LYS A 3 -7.93 6.72 2.90
N LEU A 4 -7.05 5.79 3.20
CA LEU A 4 -7.31 4.78 4.21
C LEU A 4 -6.77 5.21 5.57
N THR A 5 -7.41 4.72 6.64
CA THR A 5 -6.86 4.85 7.98
C THR A 5 -5.66 3.93 8.13
N GLN A 6 -4.88 4.13 9.19
CA GLN A 6 -3.72 3.29 9.47
C GLN A 6 -4.15 1.83 9.68
N ALA A 7 -5.25 1.60 10.37
CA ALA A 7 -5.76 0.25 10.58
C ALA A 7 -6.18 -0.42 9.26
N GLU A 8 -6.83 0.35 8.38
CA GLU A 8 -7.21 -0.14 7.06
C GLU A 8 -6.00 -0.46 6.20
N GLU A 9 -4.96 0.38 6.27
CA GLU A 9 -3.73 0.11 5.54
C GLU A 9 -3.05 -1.18 6.01
N GLN A 10 -3.12 -1.45 7.31
CA GLN A 10 -2.56 -2.68 7.87
C GLN A 10 -3.22 -3.91 7.24
N ILE A 11 -4.55 -3.87 7.08
CA ILE A 11 -5.28 -4.97 6.44
C ILE A 11 -4.87 -5.09 4.96
N MET A 12 -4.77 -3.96 4.25
CA MET A 12 -4.35 -4.00 2.86
C MET A 12 -2.93 -4.54 2.70
N GLN A 13 -2.00 -4.18 3.61
CA GLN A 13 -0.65 -4.72 3.56
C GLN A 13 -0.66 -6.24 3.68
N ALA A 14 -1.50 -6.77 4.57
CA ALA A 14 -1.65 -8.21 4.72
C ALA A 14 -2.19 -8.85 3.44
N LEU A 15 -3.22 -8.25 2.83
CA LEU A 15 -3.80 -8.78 1.61
C LEU A 15 -2.81 -8.72 0.43
N TRP A 16 -2.05 -7.65 0.33
CA TRP A 16 -1.03 -7.55 -0.72
C TRP A 16 0.09 -8.58 -0.55
N ALA A 17 0.38 -8.95 0.70
CA ALA A 17 1.37 -9.99 0.98
C ALA A 17 0.85 -11.38 0.63
N LEU A 18 -0.46 -11.57 0.61
CA LEU A 18 -1.11 -12.81 0.25
C LEU A 18 -1.40 -12.79 -1.25
N ASP A 19 -0.44 -13.04 -2.04
CA ASP A 19 -0.49 -13.07 -3.50
C ASP A 19 -1.90 -12.86 -4.13
N LYS A 20 -2.81 -13.84 -3.97
CA LYS A 20 -4.13 -13.81 -4.58
C LYS A 20 -5.26 -13.44 -3.61
N GLY A 21 -4.92 -13.11 -2.35
CA GLY A 21 -5.90 -12.84 -1.33
C GLY A 21 -6.03 -13.97 -0.33
N GLY A 22 -7.06 -13.94 0.50
CA GLY A 22 -7.23 -14.99 1.50
C GLY A 22 -8.50 -14.86 2.30
N PHE A 23 -8.70 -15.84 3.16
CA PHE A 23 -9.77 -15.84 4.16
C PHE A 23 -9.33 -15.00 5.36
N ILE A 24 -10.25 -14.71 6.28
CA ILE A 24 -9.91 -13.91 7.46
C ILE A 24 -8.72 -14.49 8.23
N LYS A 25 -8.67 -15.80 8.38
CA LYS A 25 -7.55 -16.41 9.11
C LYS A 25 -6.21 -16.17 8.42
N ASP A 26 -6.21 -16.16 7.10
CA ASP A 26 -5.00 -15.92 6.33
C ASP A 26 -4.54 -14.47 6.50
N VAL A 27 -5.49 -13.54 6.51
CA VAL A 27 -5.20 -12.12 6.73
C VAL A 27 -4.60 -11.94 8.14
N LEU A 28 -5.20 -12.57 9.14
CA LEU A 28 -4.69 -12.50 10.52
C LEU A 28 -3.27 -13.04 10.63
N GLU A 29 -2.99 -14.16 9.96
CA GLU A 29 -1.64 -14.74 9.99
C GLU A 29 -0.61 -13.82 9.33
N ALA A 30 -1.03 -13.03 8.36
CA ALA A 30 -0.14 -12.14 7.63
C ALA A 30 0.13 -10.82 8.36
N ILE A 31 -0.56 -10.55 9.45
CA ILE A 31 -0.36 -9.34 10.26
C ILE A 31 0.64 -9.63 11.37
N ASP A 32 1.59 -8.72 11.58
CA ASP A 32 2.59 -8.84 12.64
C ASP A 32 1.97 -8.62 14.02
N GLU A 33 2.63 -9.15 15.04
CA GLU A 33 2.23 -8.91 16.42
C GLU A 33 2.40 -7.43 16.80
N PRO A 34 1.52 -6.84 17.61
CA PRO A 34 0.34 -7.49 18.20
C PRO A 34 -0.80 -7.59 17.17
N LYS A 35 -1.39 -8.77 17.08
CA LYS A 35 -2.47 -9.00 16.10
C LYS A 35 -3.78 -8.40 16.60
N PRO A 36 -4.56 -7.78 15.70
CA PRO A 36 -5.89 -7.32 16.05
C PRO A 36 -6.83 -8.50 16.30
N HIS A 37 -7.93 -8.23 16.97
CA HIS A 37 -8.95 -9.22 17.20
C HIS A 37 -9.62 -9.61 15.88
N HIS A 38 -10.05 -10.87 15.78
CA HIS A 38 -10.75 -11.38 14.60
C HIS A 38 -11.90 -10.48 14.16
N ASN A 39 -12.73 -10.04 15.10
CA ASN A 39 -13.88 -9.19 14.80
C ASN A 39 -13.46 -7.83 14.25
N THR A 40 -12.33 -7.30 14.72
CA THR A 40 -11.79 -6.04 14.20
C THR A 40 -11.38 -6.19 12.75
N VAL A 41 -10.71 -7.29 12.42
CA VAL A 41 -10.30 -7.57 11.04
C VAL A 41 -11.53 -7.71 10.15
N ALA A 42 -12.54 -8.44 10.61
CA ALA A 42 -13.78 -8.62 9.85
C ALA A 42 -14.47 -7.28 9.56
N THR A 43 -14.54 -6.41 10.56
CA THR A 43 -15.13 -5.07 10.41
C THR A 43 -14.34 -4.22 9.41
N LEU A 44 -13.01 -4.22 9.54
CA LEU A 44 -12.16 -3.45 8.63
C LEU A 44 -12.26 -3.95 7.19
N LEU A 45 -12.33 -5.26 7.00
CA LEU A 45 -12.53 -5.83 5.67
C LEU A 45 -13.86 -5.41 5.07
N LYS A 46 -14.91 -5.37 5.88
CA LYS A 46 -16.23 -4.90 5.41
C LYS A 46 -16.15 -3.46 4.95
N ILE A 47 -15.47 -2.61 5.72
CA ILE A 47 -15.28 -1.21 5.35
C ILE A 47 -14.51 -1.09 4.04
N LEU A 48 -13.46 -1.88 3.88
CA LEU A 48 -12.65 -1.86 2.66
C LEU A 48 -13.43 -2.35 1.44
N VAL A 49 -14.35 -3.29 1.64
CA VAL A 49 -15.25 -3.70 0.56
C VAL A 49 -16.16 -2.54 0.16
N GLU A 50 -16.72 -1.84 1.14
CA GLU A 50 -17.58 -0.68 0.88
C GLU A 50 -16.82 0.44 0.17
N LYS A 51 -15.52 0.61 0.49
CA LYS A 51 -14.68 1.60 -0.18
C LYS A 51 -14.14 1.13 -1.53
N GLU A 52 -14.49 -0.08 -1.93
CA GLU A 52 -14.09 -0.67 -3.20
C GLU A 52 -12.57 -0.93 -3.32
N PHE A 53 -11.92 -1.15 -2.18
CA PHE A 53 -10.52 -1.56 -2.14
C PHE A 53 -10.36 -3.07 -2.14
N VAL A 54 -11.42 -3.78 -1.72
CA VAL A 54 -11.40 -5.23 -1.53
C VAL A 54 -12.64 -5.82 -2.17
N GLY A 55 -12.45 -6.94 -2.85
CA GLY A 55 -13.55 -7.73 -3.39
C GLY A 55 -13.74 -8.98 -2.54
N ILE A 56 -14.94 -9.53 -2.58
CA ILE A 56 -15.28 -10.76 -1.86
C ILE A 56 -15.73 -11.81 -2.85
N GLN A 57 -15.21 -13.02 -2.68
CA GLN A 57 -15.78 -14.24 -3.24
C GLN A 57 -16.21 -15.11 -2.07
N ASN A 58 -17.19 -15.96 -2.28
CA ASN A 58 -17.75 -16.72 -1.18
C ASN A 58 -17.79 -18.22 -1.51
N PRO A 59 -16.61 -18.85 -1.74
CA PRO A 59 -16.58 -20.28 -2.01
C PRO A 59 -16.92 -21.03 -0.73
N ASN A 60 -17.79 -22.05 -0.86
CA ASN A 60 -18.15 -22.91 0.27
C ASN A 60 -18.64 -22.11 1.49
N ARG A 61 -19.32 -20.96 1.25
CA ARG A 61 -19.91 -20.13 2.29
C ARG A 61 -18.89 -19.42 3.18
N ASN A 62 -17.63 -19.38 2.78
CA ASN A 62 -16.59 -18.63 3.48
C ASN A 62 -16.17 -17.44 2.62
N ASN A 63 -16.03 -16.28 3.23
CA ASN A 63 -15.62 -15.08 2.52
C ASN A 63 -14.13 -15.14 2.23
N PHE A 64 -13.81 -15.09 0.96
CA PHE A 64 -12.45 -14.97 0.45
C PHE A 64 -12.26 -13.55 -0.04
N TYR A 65 -11.28 -12.83 0.50
CA TYR A 65 -11.04 -11.43 0.21
C TYR A 65 -9.85 -11.26 -0.70
N HIS A 66 -9.96 -10.37 -1.67
CA HIS A 66 -8.85 -10.08 -2.59
C HIS A 66 -8.75 -8.58 -2.83
N PRO A 67 -7.54 -8.04 -3.05
CA PRO A 67 -7.40 -6.62 -3.29
C PRO A 67 -7.90 -6.25 -4.68
N LEU A 68 -8.68 -5.17 -4.76
CA LEU A 68 -9.11 -4.57 -6.02
C LEU A 68 -8.18 -3.44 -6.44
N VAL A 69 -7.43 -2.89 -5.49
CA VAL A 69 -6.45 -1.83 -5.72
C VAL A 69 -5.09 -2.41 -5.45
N SER A 70 -4.18 -2.31 -6.41
CA SER A 70 -2.83 -2.85 -6.23
C SER A 70 -2.03 -1.98 -5.25
N LYS A 71 -1.00 -2.58 -4.66
CA LYS A 71 -0.08 -1.86 -3.80
C LYS A 71 0.58 -0.70 -4.55
N ASP A 72 0.98 -0.94 -5.80
CA ASP A 72 1.62 0.08 -6.62
C ASP A 72 0.68 1.26 -6.88
N ALA A 73 -0.58 0.98 -7.24
CA ALA A 73 -1.54 2.04 -7.50
C ALA A 73 -1.82 2.87 -6.26
N TYR A 74 -1.97 2.21 -5.11
CA TYR A 74 -2.20 2.92 -3.85
C TYR A 74 -0.97 3.73 -3.44
N SER A 75 0.22 3.15 -3.57
CA SER A 75 1.48 3.84 -3.26
C SER A 75 1.67 5.08 -4.11
N ALA A 76 1.36 4.98 -5.40
CA ALA A 76 1.46 6.12 -6.30
C ALA A 76 0.56 7.26 -5.84
N LYS A 77 -0.66 6.97 -5.44
CA LYS A 77 -1.59 7.99 -4.93
C LYS A 77 -1.13 8.59 -3.62
N ARG A 78 -0.56 7.78 -2.73
CA ARG A 78 -0.03 8.28 -1.46
C ARG A 78 1.15 9.23 -1.67
N ILE A 79 2.05 8.87 -2.58
CA ILE A 79 3.20 9.73 -2.91
C ILE A 79 2.72 11.02 -3.55
N GLU A 80 1.76 10.95 -4.47
CA GLU A 80 1.17 12.13 -5.11
C GLU A 80 0.58 13.07 -4.06
N GLY A 81 -0.23 12.53 -3.15
CA GLY A 81 -0.86 13.33 -2.10
C GLY A 81 0.15 13.98 -1.17
N LEU A 82 1.18 13.24 -0.77
CA LEU A 82 2.25 13.75 0.08
C LEU A 82 3.03 14.86 -0.63
N THR A 83 3.31 14.66 -1.90
CA THR A 83 4.05 15.64 -2.72
C THR A 83 3.26 16.92 -2.86
N GLU A 84 1.95 16.82 -3.13
CA GLU A 84 1.09 18.00 -3.20
C GLU A 84 1.00 18.73 -1.88
N SER A 85 0.84 17.98 -0.78
CA SER A 85 0.60 18.59 0.53
C SER A 85 1.85 19.22 1.15
N TYR A 86 3.01 18.63 0.94
CA TYR A 86 4.22 19.06 1.66
C TYR A 86 5.34 19.56 0.76
N PHE A 87 5.27 19.36 -0.54
CA PHE A 87 6.34 19.71 -1.47
C PHE A 87 5.83 20.49 -2.68
N GLU A 88 4.65 21.10 -2.53
CA GLU A 88 4.09 21.99 -3.55
C GLU A 88 3.97 21.32 -4.93
N GLY A 89 3.72 20.01 -4.92
CA GLY A 89 3.56 19.25 -6.15
C GLY A 89 4.87 18.94 -6.87
N SER A 90 6.01 19.24 -6.26
CA SER A 90 7.30 19.05 -6.92
C SER A 90 7.99 17.79 -6.44
N TYR A 91 8.09 16.80 -7.33
CA TYR A 91 8.84 15.58 -7.05
C TYR A 91 10.35 15.85 -6.93
N SER A 92 10.86 16.84 -7.64
CA SER A 92 12.26 17.27 -7.49
C SER A 92 12.53 17.75 -6.07
N ASN A 93 11.57 18.44 -5.48
CA ASN A 93 11.71 18.91 -4.10
C ASN A 93 11.73 17.73 -3.13
N VAL A 94 10.95 16.69 -3.39
CA VAL A 94 10.99 15.48 -2.57
C VAL A 94 12.37 14.85 -2.61
N VAL A 95 12.96 14.71 -3.79
CA VAL A 95 14.28 14.12 -3.95
C VAL A 95 15.33 14.98 -3.26
N SER A 96 15.29 16.30 -3.44
CA SER A 96 16.20 17.23 -2.78
C SER A 96 16.13 17.11 -1.25
N PHE A 97 14.92 17.01 -0.73
CA PHE A 97 14.70 16.83 0.68
C PHE A 97 15.38 15.56 1.22
N LEU A 98 15.23 14.47 0.48
CA LEU A 98 15.84 13.19 0.87
C LEU A 98 17.36 13.25 0.83
N VAL A 99 17.92 13.91 -0.18
CA VAL A 99 19.37 14.08 -0.30
C VAL A 99 19.90 14.94 0.83
N ASP A 100 19.23 16.07 1.12
CA ASP A 100 19.63 16.98 2.18
C ASP A 100 19.61 16.31 3.56
N ARG A 101 18.73 15.37 3.76
CA ARG A 101 18.63 14.61 5.01
C ARG A 101 19.48 13.36 4.99
N LYS A 102 20.29 13.17 3.97
CA LYS A 102 21.21 12.04 3.83
C LYS A 102 20.52 10.68 3.79
N GLN A 103 19.26 10.66 3.34
CA GLN A 103 18.52 9.42 3.17
C GLN A 103 18.65 8.89 1.74
N MET A 104 19.20 9.69 0.87
CA MET A 104 19.53 9.31 -0.50
C MET A 104 20.85 9.97 -0.84
N THR A 105 21.77 9.20 -1.41
CA THR A 105 23.11 9.71 -1.79
C THR A 105 23.11 10.08 -3.27
N ILE A 106 24.17 10.81 -3.66
CA ILE A 106 24.39 11.13 -5.08
C ILE A 106 24.59 9.83 -5.87
N GLU A 107 25.28 8.84 -5.26
CA GLU A 107 25.46 7.54 -5.89
C GLU A 107 24.11 6.85 -6.16
N ASP A 108 23.18 6.95 -5.21
CA ASP A 108 21.81 6.41 -5.40
C ASP A 108 21.14 7.06 -6.59
N LEU A 109 21.26 8.39 -6.72
CA LEU A 109 20.68 9.13 -7.84
C LEU A 109 21.31 8.73 -9.17
N GLU A 110 22.61 8.59 -9.19
CA GLU A 110 23.32 8.18 -10.40
C GLU A 110 22.89 6.77 -10.83
N LEU A 111 22.72 5.87 -9.86
CA LEU A 111 22.27 4.51 -10.13
C LEU A 111 20.84 4.51 -10.71
N LEU A 112 19.95 5.31 -10.12
CA LEU A 112 18.58 5.44 -10.61
C LEU A 112 18.56 5.99 -12.04
N LEU A 113 19.36 7.02 -12.30
CA LEU A 113 19.43 7.61 -13.62
C LEU A 113 19.92 6.58 -14.65
N LYS A 114 20.92 5.79 -14.29
CA LYS A 114 21.43 4.73 -15.16
C LYS A 114 20.36 3.69 -15.45
N GLN A 115 19.60 3.28 -14.43
CA GLN A 115 18.52 2.32 -14.59
C GLN A 115 17.43 2.85 -15.52
N LEU A 116 17.07 4.12 -15.38
CA LEU A 116 16.07 4.74 -16.24
C LEU A 116 16.53 4.80 -17.69
N LYS A 117 17.78 5.15 -17.92
CA LYS A 117 18.34 5.18 -19.28
C LYS A 117 18.38 3.79 -19.90
N ASN A 118 18.70 2.77 -19.12
CA ASN A 118 18.75 1.40 -19.62
C ASN A 118 17.38 0.83 -19.93
N ASN A 119 16.35 1.24 -19.17
CA ASN A 119 15.01 0.74 -19.33
C ASN A 119 14.26 1.39 -20.51
N LYS A 120 14.77 2.51 -20.99
CA LYS A 120 14.16 3.16 -22.16
C LYS A 120 12.70 3.48 -21.98
N LEU A 121 12.41 4.24 -21.03
CA LEU A 121 11.02 4.64 -20.81
C LEU A 121 10.48 5.51 -21.95
#